data_f64d3d4da12f7c6ca63189ff02f79ed7
#
_entry.id   f64d3d4da12f7c6ca63189ff02f79ed7
#
_cell.length_a   1.000
_cell.length_b   1.000
_cell.length_c   1.000
_cell.angle_alpha   90.00
_cell.angle_beta   90.00
_cell.angle_gamma   90.00
#
_symmetry.space_group_name_H-M   'P 1'
#
loop_
_entity.id
_entity.type
_entity.pdbx_description
1 polymer ?
#
loop_
_entity_poly.entity_id
_entity_poly.type
_entity_poly.pdbx_seq_one_letter_code
_entity_poly.pdbx_strand_id
1 'polypeptide(L)'
;IDIPVSDIHGKQKQQRRTTTFFEFCKADRGILLCTDVAARGLDIPDVDWIIQYDPPDDPKEYIHRVGRTARGTDGRGRALLFLIPGELGFLKYLKNAKVPLNEYEFPQKKIANVQSQLEKLVEKNYYLHTSAKDAYRAYILAYNSHTLKDVYNVHALDLAAVGLSFGFSRPPKVQLNLESKASKGRGKVSNGAPGSDYRRQKGTGHGFSANNPYGKKDSGDSRQFIRG
;
A
#
# COMPACT_ATOMS: atom_id res chain seq x y z
N ILE A 1 9.38 25.14 -0.09
CA ILE A 1 10.42 24.46 -0.92
C ILE A 1 9.98 24.66 -2.35
N ASP A 2 10.79 25.40 -3.12
CA ASP A 2 10.47 25.74 -4.53
C ASP A 2 10.89 24.64 -5.51
N ILE A 3 10.57 23.38 -5.17
CA ILE A 3 10.83 22.24 -6.04
C ILE A 3 9.49 21.73 -6.56
N PRO A 4 9.32 21.58 -7.87
CA PRO A 4 8.11 20.99 -8.43
C PRO A 4 7.92 19.56 -7.93
N VAL A 5 6.71 19.27 -7.44
CA VAL A 5 6.33 17.93 -6.96
C VAL A 5 5.16 17.44 -7.79
N SER A 6 5.31 16.26 -8.36
CA SER A 6 4.27 15.57 -9.13
C SER A 6 3.95 14.23 -8.49
N ASP A 7 2.77 13.66 -8.79
CA ASP A 7 2.34 12.38 -8.24
C ASP A 7 1.81 11.42 -9.31
N ILE A 8 2.12 10.12 -9.15
CA ILE A 8 1.57 9.04 -9.99
C ILE A 8 1.15 7.87 -9.11
N HIS A 9 -0.13 7.49 -9.19
CA HIS A 9 -0.67 6.35 -8.45
C HIS A 9 -1.82 5.64 -9.19
N GLY A 10 -2.16 4.42 -8.76
CA GLY A 10 -3.12 3.55 -9.44
C GLY A 10 -4.56 4.07 -9.52
N LYS A 11 -4.99 5.00 -8.65
CA LYS A 11 -6.33 5.59 -8.69
C LYS A 11 -6.48 6.69 -9.75
N GLN A 12 -5.38 7.17 -10.35
CA GLN A 12 -5.43 8.16 -11.42
C GLN A 12 -5.80 7.52 -12.75
N LYS A 13 -6.48 8.29 -13.61
CA LYS A 13 -6.75 7.90 -15.00
C LYS A 13 -5.43 7.73 -15.77
N GLN A 14 -5.38 6.77 -16.69
CA GLN A 14 -4.17 6.48 -17.47
C GLN A 14 -3.62 7.72 -18.19
N GLN A 15 -4.49 8.52 -18.77
CA GLN A 15 -4.09 9.76 -19.46
C GLN A 15 -3.33 10.71 -18.52
N ARG A 16 -3.84 10.94 -17.30
CA ARG A 16 -3.16 11.80 -16.32
C ARG A 16 -1.79 11.24 -15.96
N ARG A 17 -1.69 9.92 -15.69
CA ARG A 17 -0.39 9.27 -15.40
C ARG A 17 0.61 9.47 -16.52
N THR A 18 0.15 9.30 -17.77
CA THR A 18 1.00 9.49 -18.96
C THR A 18 1.45 10.94 -19.10
N THR A 19 0.56 11.91 -18.91
CA THR A 19 0.90 13.34 -18.98
C THR A 19 1.93 13.70 -17.91
N THR A 20 1.65 13.37 -16.64
CA THR A 20 2.57 13.63 -15.53
C THR A 20 3.94 12.98 -15.72
N PHE A 21 3.96 11.76 -16.25
CA PHE A 21 5.20 11.08 -16.59
C PHE A 21 6.03 11.86 -17.61
N PHE A 22 5.45 12.30 -18.72
CA PHE A 22 6.18 13.07 -19.74
C PHE A 22 6.59 14.45 -19.23
N GLU A 23 5.80 15.10 -18.39
CA GLU A 23 6.15 16.37 -17.74
C GLU A 23 7.36 16.18 -16.83
N PHE A 24 7.38 15.13 -16.02
CA PHE A 24 8.53 14.80 -15.17
C PHE A 24 9.79 14.51 -15.98
N CYS A 25 9.68 13.73 -17.07
CA CYS A 25 10.82 13.40 -17.94
C CYS A 25 11.43 14.62 -18.64
N LYS A 26 10.64 15.68 -18.86
CA LYS A 26 11.10 16.92 -19.52
C LYS A 26 11.62 17.96 -18.52
N ALA A 27 11.37 17.76 -17.24
CA ALA A 27 11.75 18.72 -16.22
C ALA A 27 13.25 18.59 -15.89
N ASP A 28 13.95 19.72 -15.79
CA ASP A 28 15.36 19.75 -15.37
C ASP A 28 15.54 19.33 -13.91
N ARG A 29 14.51 19.56 -13.09
CA ARG A 29 14.49 19.19 -11.68
C ARG A 29 13.06 18.97 -11.20
N GLY A 30 12.87 18.04 -10.28
CA GLY A 30 11.56 17.78 -9.69
C GLY A 30 11.57 16.57 -8.76
N ILE A 31 10.47 16.39 -8.06
CA ILE A 31 10.21 15.22 -7.22
C ILE A 31 8.98 14.53 -7.76
N LEU A 32 9.09 13.23 -8.03
CA LEU A 32 7.96 12.39 -8.38
C LEU A 32 7.59 11.49 -7.20
N LEU A 33 6.41 11.72 -6.62
CA LEU A 33 5.82 10.83 -5.64
C LEU A 33 5.06 9.73 -6.37
N CYS A 34 5.43 8.49 -6.16
CA CYS A 34 4.78 7.39 -6.88
C CYS A 34 4.62 6.14 -6.04
N THR A 35 3.62 5.35 -6.40
CA THR A 35 3.47 3.97 -5.94
C THR A 35 4.16 3.02 -6.93
N ASP A 36 4.21 1.72 -6.61
CA ASP A 36 4.82 0.69 -7.46
C ASP A 36 4.25 0.61 -8.88
N VAL A 37 3.07 1.19 -9.11
CA VAL A 37 2.49 1.33 -10.46
C VAL A 37 3.44 2.07 -11.42
N ALA A 38 4.15 3.09 -10.93
CA ALA A 38 5.13 3.80 -11.73
C ALA A 38 6.44 3.00 -11.89
N ALA A 39 6.84 2.26 -10.86
CA ALA A 39 8.05 1.46 -10.90
C ALA A 39 8.00 0.30 -11.91
N ARG A 40 6.81 -0.26 -12.14
CA ARG A 40 6.63 -1.46 -12.99
C ARG A 40 6.17 -1.17 -14.42
N GLY A 41 5.55 -0.05 -14.69
CA GLY A 41 4.87 0.22 -15.97
C GLY A 41 5.37 1.42 -16.76
N LEU A 42 6.26 2.23 -16.20
CA LEU A 42 6.77 3.42 -16.82
C LEU A 42 8.29 3.30 -17.01
N ASP A 43 8.76 3.59 -18.22
CA ASP A 43 10.19 3.68 -18.47
C ASP A 43 10.70 5.07 -18.04
N ILE A 44 10.73 5.26 -16.70
CA ILE A 44 11.25 6.49 -16.11
C ILE A 44 12.72 6.62 -16.53
N PRO A 45 13.14 7.79 -17.08
CA PRO A 45 14.52 8.01 -17.42
C PRO A 45 15.41 7.93 -16.18
N ASP A 46 16.71 7.99 -16.40
CA ASP A 46 17.67 7.95 -15.30
C ASP A 46 17.44 9.12 -14.33
N VAL A 47 17.22 8.80 -13.05
CA VAL A 47 17.02 9.78 -11.98
C VAL A 47 18.20 9.75 -11.03
N ASP A 48 18.54 10.88 -10.41
CA ASP A 48 19.68 10.98 -9.48
C ASP A 48 19.44 10.19 -8.20
N TRP A 49 18.20 10.18 -7.71
CA TRP A 49 17.82 9.57 -6.46
C TRP A 49 16.57 8.72 -6.55
N ILE A 50 16.63 7.55 -5.95
CA ILE A 50 15.45 6.74 -5.58
C ILE A 50 15.33 6.74 -4.07
N ILE A 51 14.25 7.31 -3.57
CA ILE A 51 13.95 7.32 -2.13
C ILE A 51 12.76 6.39 -1.88
N GLN A 52 12.98 5.32 -1.13
CA GLN A 52 11.95 4.39 -0.71
C GLN A 52 11.54 4.74 0.70
N TYR A 53 10.44 5.49 0.82
CA TYR A 53 9.89 5.89 2.11
C TYR A 53 9.20 4.72 2.79
N ASP A 54 8.38 3.99 2.03
CA ASP A 54 7.80 2.72 2.47
C ASP A 54 8.66 1.57 1.95
N PRO A 55 8.97 0.57 2.80
CA PRO A 55 9.77 -0.58 2.39
C PRO A 55 9.03 -1.41 1.33
N PRO A 56 9.76 -2.07 0.43
CA PRO A 56 9.19 -2.96 -0.56
C PRO A 56 8.74 -4.29 0.05
N ASP A 57 7.85 -5.01 -0.65
CA ASP A 57 7.35 -6.31 -0.22
C ASP A 57 8.42 -7.40 -0.19
N ASP A 58 9.37 -7.33 -1.14
CA ASP A 58 10.43 -8.32 -1.29
C ASP A 58 11.71 -7.71 -1.91
N PRO A 59 12.84 -8.42 -1.90
CA PRO A 59 14.09 -7.94 -2.50
C PRO A 59 14.02 -7.68 -4.00
N LYS A 60 13.17 -8.39 -4.76
CA LYS A 60 13.03 -8.17 -6.20
C LYS A 60 12.39 -6.81 -6.45
N GLU A 61 11.38 -6.48 -5.67
CA GLU A 61 10.74 -5.17 -5.74
C GLU A 61 11.72 -4.04 -5.40
N TYR A 62 12.55 -4.22 -4.36
CA TYR A 62 13.64 -3.29 -4.06
C TYR A 62 14.53 -3.05 -5.28
N ILE A 63 14.99 -4.12 -5.93
CA ILE A 63 15.86 -4.05 -7.10
C ILE A 63 15.15 -3.33 -8.27
N HIS A 64 13.87 -3.62 -8.50
CA HIS A 64 13.09 -2.96 -9.55
C HIS A 64 12.93 -1.46 -9.31
N ARG A 65 12.75 -1.04 -8.06
CA ARG A 65 12.67 0.38 -7.69
C ARG A 65 14.02 1.06 -7.90
N VAL A 66 15.11 0.48 -7.39
CA VAL A 66 16.47 1.02 -7.51
C VAL A 66 16.93 1.05 -8.97
N GLY A 67 16.51 0.09 -9.79
CA GLY A 67 16.84 0.03 -11.21
C GLY A 67 16.25 1.18 -12.06
N ARG A 68 15.75 2.25 -11.46
CA ARG A 68 15.35 3.51 -12.11
C ARG A 68 16.46 4.55 -12.08
N THR A 69 17.57 4.28 -11.40
CA THR A 69 18.75 5.16 -11.35
C THR A 69 20.00 4.40 -11.79
N ALA A 70 21.08 5.13 -12.08
CA ALA A 70 22.37 4.58 -12.51
C ALA A 70 22.28 3.67 -13.76
N ARG A 71 21.50 4.07 -14.74
CA ARG A 71 21.33 3.33 -15.99
C ARG A 71 22.47 3.62 -16.98
N GLY A 72 22.84 2.61 -17.77
CA GLY A 72 23.94 2.70 -18.74
C GLY A 72 25.31 2.34 -18.15
N THR A 73 26.34 2.38 -18.96
CA THR A 73 27.71 1.93 -18.61
C THR A 73 28.40 2.84 -17.60
N ASP A 74 28.08 4.15 -17.61
CA ASP A 74 28.67 5.15 -16.72
C ASP A 74 27.66 5.77 -15.77
N GLY A 75 26.47 5.14 -15.65
CA GLY A 75 25.36 5.64 -14.84
C GLY A 75 25.74 5.76 -13.36
N ARG A 76 25.57 6.95 -12.78
CA ARG A 76 25.72 7.21 -11.35
C ARG A 76 24.37 7.53 -10.76
N GLY A 77 24.02 6.85 -9.67
CA GLY A 77 22.76 7.08 -9.00
C GLY A 77 22.84 6.74 -7.52
N ARG A 78 21.84 7.17 -6.78
CA ARG A 78 21.75 6.97 -5.34
C ARG A 78 20.40 6.39 -4.99
N ALA A 79 20.40 5.42 -4.07
CA ALA A 79 19.17 4.85 -3.53
C ALA A 79 19.20 4.94 -2.01
N LEU A 80 18.09 5.36 -1.43
CA LEU A 80 17.90 5.43 0.02
C LEU A 80 16.67 4.63 0.39
N LEU A 81 16.79 3.73 1.37
CA LEU A 81 15.70 2.97 1.95
C LEU A 81 15.56 3.34 3.42
N PHE A 82 14.36 3.74 3.83
CA PHE A 82 14.03 3.93 5.23
C PHE A 82 13.45 2.65 5.82
N LEU A 83 13.93 2.26 6.99
CA LEU A 83 13.41 1.14 7.76
C LEU A 83 13.25 1.57 9.22
N ILE A 84 12.13 1.27 9.82
CA ILE A 84 11.99 1.39 11.27
C ILE A 84 12.68 0.21 11.98
N PRO A 85 13.01 0.31 13.28
CA PRO A 85 13.74 -0.76 13.99
C PRO A 85 13.11 -2.14 13.86
N GLY A 86 11.79 -2.24 13.83
CA GLY A 86 11.06 -3.50 13.65
C GLY A 86 11.24 -4.14 12.27
N GLU A 87 11.66 -3.37 11.26
CA GLU A 87 11.81 -3.79 9.86
C GLU A 87 13.25 -4.19 9.50
N LEU A 88 14.20 -4.03 10.40
CA LEU A 88 15.61 -4.36 10.15
C LEU A 88 15.83 -5.83 9.74
N GLY A 89 14.86 -6.69 10.05
CA GLY A 89 14.83 -8.07 9.54
C GLY A 89 14.87 -8.15 8.01
N PHE A 90 14.37 -7.12 7.30
CA PHE A 90 14.40 -7.05 5.84
C PHE A 90 15.82 -7.04 5.27
N LEU A 91 16.80 -6.49 6.00
CA LEU A 91 18.20 -6.46 5.58
C LEU A 91 18.78 -7.87 5.34
N LYS A 92 18.28 -8.89 6.06
CA LYS A 92 18.70 -10.28 5.83
C LYS A 92 18.28 -10.76 4.44
N TYR A 93 17.07 -10.40 4.01
CA TYR A 93 16.56 -10.75 2.69
C TYR A 93 17.34 -10.05 1.57
N LEU A 94 17.66 -8.77 1.75
CA LEU A 94 18.48 -8.01 0.79
C LEU A 94 19.91 -8.57 0.71
N LYS A 95 20.51 -8.94 1.84
CA LYS A 95 21.83 -9.58 1.88
C LYS A 95 21.84 -10.93 1.15
N ASN A 96 20.80 -11.74 1.35
CA ASN A 96 20.65 -13.02 0.64
C ASN A 96 20.49 -12.82 -0.88
N ALA A 97 19.87 -11.72 -1.30
CA ALA A 97 19.78 -11.31 -2.69
C ALA A 97 21.06 -10.64 -3.23
N LYS A 98 22.16 -10.62 -2.45
CA LYS A 98 23.45 -10.02 -2.78
C LYS A 98 23.38 -8.53 -3.12
N VAL A 99 22.44 -7.82 -2.49
CA VAL A 99 22.33 -6.35 -2.63
C VAL A 99 23.38 -5.70 -1.74
N PRO A 100 24.30 -4.88 -2.28
CA PRO A 100 25.25 -4.14 -1.47
C PRO A 100 24.51 -3.00 -0.74
N LEU A 101 24.67 -2.91 0.57
CA LEU A 101 24.02 -1.92 1.42
C LEU A 101 25.07 -1.27 2.32
N ASN A 102 24.93 0.03 2.48
CA ASN A 102 25.66 0.82 3.47
C ASN A 102 24.67 1.43 4.44
N GLU A 103 24.94 1.34 5.72
CA GLU A 103 24.18 2.04 6.74
C GLU A 103 24.52 3.53 6.69
N TYR A 104 23.48 4.37 6.77
CA TYR A 104 23.61 5.81 6.72
C TYR A 104 23.07 6.42 7.99
N GLU A 105 23.95 6.99 8.81
CA GLU A 105 23.55 7.72 10.00
C GLU A 105 23.11 9.15 9.65
N PHE A 106 21.87 9.45 9.96
CA PHE A 106 21.35 10.80 9.83
C PHE A 106 21.75 11.64 11.06
N PRO A 107 22.48 12.74 10.89
CA PRO A 107 22.77 13.63 11.99
C PRO A 107 21.47 14.33 12.42
N GLN A 108 20.92 13.93 13.56
CA GLN A 108 19.64 14.45 14.08
C GLN A 108 19.58 15.97 14.15
N LYS A 109 20.71 16.61 14.44
CA LYS A 109 20.83 18.07 14.49
C LYS A 109 20.57 18.78 13.14
N LYS A 110 20.66 18.06 12.03
CA LYS A 110 20.41 18.59 10.68
C LYS A 110 18.98 18.32 10.19
N ILE A 111 18.18 17.58 10.93
CA ILE A 111 16.78 17.32 10.59
C ILE A 111 15.96 18.53 11.03
N ALA A 112 15.27 19.15 10.08
CA ALA A 112 14.38 20.26 10.38
C ALA A 112 13.18 19.76 11.21
N ASN A 113 12.92 20.42 12.34
CA ASN A 113 11.74 20.11 13.14
C ASN A 113 10.52 20.82 12.55
N VAL A 114 9.77 20.11 11.72
CA VAL A 114 8.56 20.62 11.07
C VAL A 114 7.27 20.06 11.70
N GLN A 115 7.38 19.24 12.74
CA GLN A 115 6.26 18.53 13.35
C GLN A 115 5.11 19.46 13.78
N SER A 116 5.42 20.49 14.54
CA SER A 116 4.41 21.44 15.03
C SER A 116 3.72 22.23 13.91
N GLN A 117 4.43 22.47 12.80
CA GLN A 117 3.86 23.12 11.62
C GLN A 117 2.91 22.18 10.89
N LEU A 118 3.30 20.90 10.73
CA LEU A 118 2.48 19.87 10.10
C LEU A 118 1.17 19.64 10.88
N GLU A 119 1.27 19.52 12.21
CA GLU A 119 0.10 19.36 13.08
C GLU A 119 -0.88 20.54 12.94
N LYS A 120 -0.37 21.77 12.99
CA LYS A 120 -1.20 22.97 12.80
C LYS A 120 -1.87 23.02 11.43
N LEU A 121 -1.17 22.60 10.37
CA LEU A 121 -1.73 22.58 9.03
C LEU A 121 -2.84 21.54 8.91
N VAL A 122 -2.61 20.32 9.43
CA VAL A 122 -3.61 19.24 9.41
C VAL A 122 -4.81 19.59 10.29
N GLU A 123 -4.61 20.22 11.45
CA GLU A 123 -5.71 20.62 12.34
C GLU A 123 -6.59 21.72 11.74
N LYS A 124 -5.97 22.75 11.13
CA LYS A 124 -6.70 23.93 10.64
C LYS A 124 -7.35 23.77 9.29
N ASN A 125 -6.90 22.82 8.47
CA ASN A 125 -7.39 22.65 7.11
C ASN A 125 -8.18 21.36 6.98
N TYR A 126 -9.47 21.47 6.75
CA TYR A 126 -10.39 20.34 6.60
C TYR A 126 -9.95 19.35 5.51
N TYR A 127 -9.52 19.84 4.34
CA TYR A 127 -9.10 18.98 3.23
C TYR A 127 -7.82 18.23 3.56
N LEU A 128 -6.84 18.90 4.17
CA LEU A 128 -5.60 18.26 4.63
C LEU A 128 -5.88 17.25 5.74
N HIS A 129 -6.76 17.57 6.68
CA HIS A 129 -7.18 16.65 7.74
C HIS A 129 -7.79 15.36 7.17
N THR A 130 -8.71 15.50 6.22
CA THR A 130 -9.36 14.36 5.56
C THR A 130 -8.34 13.53 4.78
N SER A 131 -7.48 14.18 3.99
CA SER A 131 -6.43 13.50 3.24
C SER A 131 -5.42 12.78 4.14
N ALA A 132 -5.01 13.41 5.24
CA ALA A 132 -4.11 12.81 6.24
C ALA A 132 -4.75 11.58 6.90
N LYS A 133 -6.05 11.64 7.22
CA LYS A 133 -6.80 10.51 7.79
C LYS A 133 -6.90 9.35 6.81
N ASP A 134 -7.17 9.62 5.54
CA ASP A 134 -7.21 8.60 4.48
C ASP A 134 -5.81 8.01 4.24
N ALA A 135 -4.77 8.83 4.26
CA ALA A 135 -3.38 8.40 4.13
C ALA A 135 -2.95 7.51 5.30
N TYR A 136 -3.23 7.91 6.55
CA TYR A 136 -2.99 7.10 7.74
C TYR A 136 -3.65 5.71 7.65
N ARG A 137 -4.94 5.69 7.27
CA ARG A 137 -5.66 4.43 7.07
C ARG A 137 -5.04 3.58 5.96
N ALA A 138 -4.71 4.20 4.81
CA ALA A 138 -4.14 3.51 3.67
C ALA A 138 -2.75 2.93 4.01
N TYR A 139 -1.92 3.66 4.75
CA TYR A 139 -0.62 3.20 5.22
C TYR A 139 -0.74 1.93 6.06
N ILE A 140 -1.60 1.92 7.08
CA ILE A 140 -1.76 0.74 7.95
C ILE A 140 -2.29 -0.47 7.17
N LEU A 141 -3.23 -0.27 6.24
CA LEU A 141 -3.75 -1.34 5.40
C LEU A 141 -2.68 -1.87 4.44
N ALA A 142 -1.88 -1.01 3.84
CA ALA A 142 -0.74 -1.38 2.99
C ALA A 142 0.30 -2.15 3.81
N TYR A 143 0.65 -1.65 5.00
CA TYR A 143 1.56 -2.34 5.91
C TYR A 143 1.07 -3.74 6.29
N ASN A 144 -0.23 -3.88 6.54
CA ASN A 144 -0.82 -5.19 6.79
C ASN A 144 -0.86 -6.09 5.55
N SER A 145 -0.74 -5.57 4.34
CA SER A 145 -0.73 -6.36 3.11
C SER A 145 0.61 -6.98 2.76
N HIS A 146 1.71 -6.51 3.35
CA HIS A 146 3.05 -7.05 3.12
C HIS A 146 3.10 -8.57 3.30
N THR A 147 3.87 -9.24 2.46
CA THR A 147 3.99 -10.72 2.45
C THR A 147 4.88 -11.24 3.58
N LEU A 148 5.97 -10.53 3.90
CA LEU A 148 6.93 -10.90 4.94
C LEU A 148 6.41 -10.52 6.34
N LYS A 149 5.49 -11.33 6.88
CA LYS A 149 4.84 -11.08 8.17
C LYS A 149 5.76 -11.15 9.39
N ASP A 150 6.89 -11.83 9.26
CA ASP A 150 7.97 -11.90 10.25
C ASP A 150 8.72 -10.55 10.37
N VAL A 151 8.74 -9.76 9.31
CA VAL A 151 9.34 -8.43 9.27
C VAL A 151 8.28 -7.36 9.49
N TYR A 152 7.18 -7.40 8.71
CA TYR A 152 6.13 -6.38 8.70
C TYR A 152 4.94 -6.82 9.56
N ASN A 153 5.05 -6.63 10.86
CA ASN A 153 3.99 -6.97 11.79
C ASN A 153 3.17 -5.74 12.16
N VAL A 154 1.99 -5.60 11.56
CA VAL A 154 1.08 -4.47 11.82
C VAL A 154 0.66 -4.36 13.29
N HIS A 155 0.64 -5.48 14.04
CA HIS A 155 0.25 -5.47 15.46
C HIS A 155 1.38 -4.97 16.39
N ALA A 156 2.63 -4.95 15.88
CA ALA A 156 3.77 -4.38 16.59
C ALA A 156 4.03 -2.91 16.22
N LEU A 157 3.27 -2.36 15.27
CA LEU A 157 3.42 -1.00 14.81
C LEU A 157 2.91 -0.01 15.85
N ASP A 158 3.71 1.00 16.19
CA ASP A 158 3.30 2.10 17.06
C ASP A 158 2.35 3.05 16.32
N LEU A 159 1.05 2.81 16.49
CA LEU A 159 0.01 3.61 15.83
C LEU A 159 0.00 5.08 16.28
N ALA A 160 0.53 5.39 17.47
CA ALA A 160 0.65 6.77 17.93
C ALA A 160 1.76 7.49 17.17
N ALA A 161 2.94 6.89 17.05
CA ALA A 161 4.05 7.42 16.24
C ALA A 161 3.66 7.56 14.76
N VAL A 162 2.96 6.57 14.21
CA VAL A 162 2.41 6.67 12.85
C VAL A 162 1.41 7.82 12.74
N GLY A 163 0.52 8.01 13.70
CA GLY A 163 -0.40 9.15 13.71
C GLY A 163 0.33 10.49 13.70
N LEU A 164 1.38 10.63 14.52
CA LEU A 164 2.22 11.82 14.56
C LEU A 164 2.89 12.10 13.20
N SER A 165 3.37 11.09 12.49
CA SER A 165 3.99 11.26 11.16
C SER A 165 3.03 11.79 10.11
N PHE A 166 1.71 11.58 10.28
CA PHE A 166 0.66 12.16 9.45
C PHE A 166 0.10 13.49 9.97
N GLY A 167 0.73 14.08 10.99
CA GLY A 167 0.35 15.38 11.55
C GLY A 167 -0.81 15.32 12.55
N PHE A 168 -1.10 14.15 13.13
CA PHE A 168 -2.09 14.04 14.18
C PHE A 168 -1.45 14.02 15.56
N SER A 169 -1.86 14.90 16.45
CA SER A 169 -1.44 14.88 17.88
C SER A 169 -1.94 13.61 18.61
N ARG A 170 -3.00 12.99 18.09
CA ARG A 170 -3.54 11.70 18.56
C ARG A 170 -3.99 10.89 17.33
N PRO A 171 -3.77 9.55 17.33
CA PRO A 171 -4.17 8.71 16.21
C PRO A 171 -5.66 8.90 15.87
N PRO A 172 -6.00 9.14 14.60
CA PRO A 172 -7.39 9.31 14.21
C PRO A 172 -8.16 8.00 14.33
N LYS A 173 -9.43 8.07 14.72
CA LYS A 173 -10.31 6.89 14.73
C LYS A 173 -10.60 6.49 13.28
N VAL A 174 -10.06 5.36 12.85
CA VAL A 174 -10.28 4.77 11.53
C VAL A 174 -10.73 3.32 11.68
N GLN A 175 -11.63 2.89 10.79
CA GLN A 175 -12.01 1.49 10.73
C GLN A 175 -10.90 0.70 10.03
N LEU A 176 -10.18 -0.08 10.79
CA LEU A 176 -9.16 -1.00 10.34
C LEU A 176 -9.72 -2.41 10.50
N ASN A 177 -10.24 -3.00 9.43
CA ASN A 177 -10.67 -4.39 9.44
C ASN A 177 -9.43 -5.31 9.37
N LEU A 178 -8.60 -5.23 10.40
CA LEU A 178 -7.44 -6.09 10.56
C LEU A 178 -7.92 -7.42 11.12
N GLU A 179 -8.14 -8.40 10.25
CA GLU A 179 -8.46 -9.76 10.69
C GLU A 179 -7.25 -10.36 11.41
N SER A 180 -7.38 -10.57 12.72
CA SER A 180 -6.42 -11.38 13.46
C SER A 180 -6.57 -12.85 13.02
N LYS A 181 -5.47 -13.55 12.72
CA LYS A 181 -5.50 -15.00 12.44
C LYS A 181 -6.17 -15.82 13.57
N ALA A 182 -6.26 -15.27 14.78
CA ALA A 182 -6.90 -15.89 15.94
C ALA A 182 -8.43 -16.03 15.81
N SER A 183 -9.08 -15.21 14.97
CA SER A 183 -10.54 -15.29 14.80
C SER A 183 -10.98 -16.36 13.80
N LYS A 184 -10.10 -16.86 12.94
CA LYS A 184 -10.41 -17.94 11.99
C LYS A 184 -10.39 -19.35 12.63
N GLY A 185 -9.87 -19.49 13.84
CA GLY A 185 -9.74 -20.79 14.54
C GLY A 185 -10.85 -21.15 15.51
N ARG A 186 -11.77 -20.24 15.83
CA ARG A 186 -12.96 -20.57 16.61
C ARG A 186 -14.08 -21.03 15.66
N GLY A 187 -13.95 -22.28 15.23
CA GLY A 187 -15.08 -23.02 14.69
C GLY A 187 -16.24 -22.93 15.67
N LYS A 188 -17.41 -22.60 15.17
CA LYS A 188 -18.67 -22.66 15.93
C LYS A 188 -18.76 -24.02 16.60
N VAL A 189 -18.53 -24.06 17.90
CA VAL A 189 -19.02 -25.16 18.74
C VAL A 189 -20.54 -24.98 18.73
N SER A 190 -21.23 -25.79 17.97
CA SER A 190 -22.68 -25.90 18.02
C SER A 190 -23.05 -26.58 19.33
N ASN A 191 -23.41 -25.83 20.36
CA ASN A 191 -24.18 -26.36 21.47
C ASN A 191 -25.54 -26.75 20.93
N GLY A 192 -25.73 -28.05 20.75
CA GLY A 192 -27.00 -28.63 20.41
C GLY A 192 -27.99 -28.45 21.58
N ALA A 193 -29.03 -27.69 21.36
CA ALA A 193 -30.29 -27.80 22.10
C ALA A 193 -31.32 -28.44 21.15
N PRO A 194 -32.10 -29.44 21.57
CA PRO A 194 -33.05 -30.10 20.69
C PRO A 194 -34.38 -29.31 20.68
N GLY A 195 -34.91 -29.12 19.48
CA GLY A 195 -36.35 -28.87 19.28
C GLY A 195 -36.73 -27.50 18.73
N SER A 196 -36.92 -27.43 17.43
CA SER A 196 -38.18 -27.07 16.76
C SER A 196 -37.98 -27.07 15.23
N ASP A 197 -38.78 -27.91 14.64
CA ASP A 197 -38.88 -28.17 13.22
C ASP A 197 -39.57 -26.98 12.53
N TYR A 198 -38.81 -26.00 12.03
CA TYR A 198 -39.30 -24.98 11.08
C TYR A 198 -38.67 -25.25 9.70
N ARG A 199 -39.47 -25.89 8.85
CA ARG A 199 -39.22 -25.99 7.40
C ARG A 199 -38.92 -24.60 6.82
N ARG A 200 -37.63 -24.28 6.59
CA ARG A 200 -37.22 -23.17 5.75
C ARG A 200 -37.50 -23.54 4.31
N GLN A 201 -38.47 -22.87 3.68
CA GLN A 201 -38.64 -22.85 2.24
C GLN A 201 -37.33 -22.40 1.60
N LYS A 202 -36.78 -23.23 0.70
CA LYS A 202 -35.66 -22.89 -0.15
C LYS A 202 -36.11 -21.79 -1.12
N GLY A 203 -35.65 -20.56 -0.86
CA GLY A 203 -35.71 -19.48 -1.84
C GLY A 203 -34.84 -19.86 -3.06
N THR A 204 -35.44 -19.79 -4.23
CA THR A 204 -34.77 -19.94 -5.53
C THR A 204 -33.83 -18.75 -5.79
N GLY A 205 -32.63 -18.81 -5.23
CA GLY A 205 -31.56 -17.86 -5.54
C GLY A 205 -30.64 -18.43 -6.61
N HIS A 206 -30.50 -17.72 -7.73
CA HIS A 206 -29.49 -18.06 -8.75
C HIS A 206 -28.11 -17.88 -8.14
N GLY A 207 -27.41 -18.97 -7.86
CA GLY A 207 -26.03 -18.95 -7.34
C GLY A 207 -25.01 -18.83 -8.45
N PHE A 208 -24.67 -17.61 -8.83
CA PHE A 208 -23.49 -17.36 -9.66
C PHE A 208 -22.23 -17.38 -8.78
N SER A 209 -21.25 -18.20 -9.11
CA SER A 209 -19.93 -18.21 -8.48
C SER A 209 -18.85 -18.21 -9.56
N ALA A 210 -17.61 -17.83 -9.17
CA ALA A 210 -16.47 -17.84 -10.08
C ALA A 210 -16.21 -19.21 -10.74
N ASN A 211 -16.61 -20.30 -10.07
CA ASN A 211 -16.48 -21.68 -10.55
C ASN A 211 -17.72 -22.20 -11.29
N ASN A 212 -18.81 -21.44 -11.34
CA ASN A 212 -20.03 -21.81 -12.06
C ASN A 212 -20.71 -20.56 -12.64
N PRO A 213 -20.12 -19.95 -13.67
CA PRO A 213 -20.60 -18.70 -14.25
C PRO A 213 -21.95 -18.81 -14.95
N TYR A 214 -22.42 -20.01 -15.26
CA TYR A 214 -23.67 -20.24 -15.99
C TYR A 214 -24.80 -20.83 -15.12
N GLY A 215 -24.57 -21.10 -13.84
CA GLY A 215 -25.55 -21.77 -12.99
C GLY A 215 -25.97 -23.18 -13.50
N LYS A 216 -26.35 -24.10 -12.61
CA LYS A 216 -26.98 -25.35 -13.02
C LYS A 216 -28.39 -25.04 -13.52
N LYS A 217 -28.72 -25.40 -14.75
CA LYS A 217 -30.10 -25.40 -15.26
C LYS A 217 -30.93 -26.36 -14.41
N ASP A 218 -31.97 -25.84 -13.79
CA ASP A 218 -33.00 -26.71 -13.21
C ASP A 218 -33.76 -27.40 -14.36
N SER A 219 -34.01 -28.69 -14.25
CA SER A 219 -34.65 -29.50 -15.30
C SER A 219 -36.10 -29.11 -15.62
N GLY A 220 -36.62 -28.04 -14.99
CA GLY A 220 -37.96 -27.48 -15.21
C GLY A 220 -38.01 -26.07 -15.82
N ASP A 221 -36.87 -25.50 -16.21
CA ASP A 221 -36.85 -24.11 -16.73
C ASP A 221 -37.05 -24.11 -18.26
N SER A 222 -38.27 -23.75 -18.67
CA SER A 222 -38.69 -23.71 -20.09
C SER A 222 -38.43 -22.35 -20.76
N ARG A 223 -37.68 -21.44 -20.16
CA ARG A 223 -37.41 -20.11 -20.71
C ARG A 223 -36.39 -20.20 -21.84
N GLN A 224 -36.86 -19.97 -23.08
CA GLN A 224 -36.00 -19.80 -24.25
C GLN A 224 -35.46 -18.38 -24.30
N PHE A 225 -34.14 -18.21 -24.40
CA PHE A 225 -33.54 -16.93 -24.75
C PHE A 225 -33.79 -16.68 -26.25
N ILE A 226 -34.63 -15.70 -26.55
CA ILE A 226 -34.76 -15.16 -27.90
C ILE A 226 -33.58 -14.19 -28.11
N ARG A 227 -32.73 -14.50 -29.08
CA ARG A 227 -31.72 -13.56 -29.58
C ARG A 227 -32.47 -12.55 -30.45
N GLY A 228 -32.38 -11.25 -30.05
CA GLY A 228 -32.60 -10.11 -30.91
C GLY A 228 -31.26 -9.48 -31.26
#